data_e48e703588227f1d2816fa9e8c0bd295
#
_entry.id   e48e703588227f1d2816fa9e8c0bd295
#
_cell.length_a   1.000
_cell.length_b   1.000
_cell.length_c   1.000
_cell.angle_alpha   90.00
_cell.angle_beta   90.00
_cell.angle_gamma   90.00
#
_symmetry.space_group_name_H-M   'P 1'
#
loop_
_entity.id
_entity.type
_entity.pdbx_description
1 polymer ?
#
loop_
_entity_poly.entity_id
_entity_poly.type
_entity_poly.pdbx_seq_one_letter_code
_entity_poly.pdbx_strand_id
1 'polypeptide(L)'
;MSDHIRIGVLAFAGAEEFDLIVPYDALSVWARRWPRDQVTVATIAKESRPQRLAKGLRMIPDATWAGYGRLDALVIPGGPGLIPLMQDQITRGWLQRLAETKCVFAAMCTGVLLLGNAGVIEDEHVSVHSEAADLLSAMAPQATHVAAPVARHGRLITSSSTYGTLDATMELIRALKGPIRAEGVAKLVGHPAPIVADAANLIEESDNVTTLRADAS
;
A
#
# COMPACT_ATOMS: atom_id res chain seq x y z
N MET A 1 16.09 5.89 19.94
CA MET A 1 15.39 5.11 18.90
C MET A 1 15.94 5.58 17.58
N SER A 2 16.30 4.70 16.67
CA SER A 2 16.88 5.10 15.36
C SER A 2 15.83 5.88 14.57
N ASP A 3 16.12 7.15 14.22
CA ASP A 3 15.27 7.99 13.37
C ASP A 3 15.24 7.52 11.90
N HIS A 4 15.87 6.38 11.61
CA HIS A 4 16.02 5.82 10.28
C HIS A 4 14.74 5.12 9.83
N ILE A 5 14.12 5.64 8.78
CA ILE A 5 12.91 5.10 8.14
C ILE A 5 13.32 4.11 7.06
N ARG A 6 12.88 2.87 7.17
CA ARG A 6 13.18 1.80 6.22
C ARG A 6 11.91 1.36 5.51
N ILE A 7 11.87 1.54 4.20
CA ILE A 7 10.72 1.24 3.36
C ILE A 7 11.08 0.11 2.40
N GLY A 8 10.30 -0.96 2.42
CA GLY A 8 10.36 -2.03 1.44
C GLY A 8 9.29 -1.87 0.38
N VAL A 9 9.66 -2.02 -0.89
CA VAL A 9 8.71 -2.18 -2.00
C VAL A 9 8.77 -3.64 -2.42
N LEU A 10 7.68 -4.37 -2.23
CA LEU A 10 7.64 -5.82 -2.45
C LEU A 10 7.74 -6.13 -3.94
N ALA A 11 8.74 -6.90 -4.32
CA ALA A 11 8.96 -7.36 -5.69
C ALA A 11 8.70 -8.87 -5.79
N PHE A 12 7.92 -9.28 -6.78
CA PHE A 12 7.64 -10.69 -7.06
C PHE A 12 7.34 -10.90 -8.54
N ALA A 13 7.49 -12.11 -9.01
CA ALA A 13 7.15 -12.45 -10.39
C ALA A 13 5.65 -12.22 -10.63
N GLY A 14 5.32 -11.45 -11.67
CA GLY A 14 3.95 -11.06 -11.99
C GLY A 14 3.40 -9.89 -11.15
N ALA A 15 4.25 -9.13 -10.44
CA ALA A 15 3.84 -7.85 -9.85
C ALA A 15 3.53 -6.83 -10.96
N GLU A 16 2.53 -5.98 -10.73
CA GLU A 16 2.20 -4.88 -11.64
C GLU A 16 3.31 -3.82 -11.62
N GLU A 17 3.87 -3.51 -12.81
CA GLU A 17 5.01 -2.61 -12.94
C GLU A 17 4.75 -1.23 -12.34
N PHE A 18 3.59 -0.65 -12.66
CA PHE A 18 3.24 0.69 -12.19
C PHE A 18 3.16 0.74 -10.66
N ASP A 19 2.53 -0.25 -10.06
CA ASP A 19 2.33 -0.33 -8.61
C ASP A 19 3.64 -0.54 -7.83
N LEU A 20 4.68 -1.02 -8.51
CA LEU A 20 6.00 -1.20 -7.93
C LEU A 20 6.90 0.00 -8.19
N ILE A 21 7.00 0.44 -9.47
CA ILE A 21 7.99 1.44 -9.89
C ILE A 21 7.62 2.84 -9.42
N VAL A 22 6.34 3.21 -9.48
CA VAL A 22 5.90 4.56 -9.10
C VAL A 22 6.13 4.85 -7.61
N PRO A 23 5.77 3.96 -6.66
CA PRO A 23 6.12 4.17 -5.26
C PRO A 23 7.62 4.19 -5.02
N TYR A 24 8.37 3.29 -5.66
CA TYR A 24 9.83 3.25 -5.52
C TYR A 24 10.47 4.56 -5.96
N ASP A 25 10.06 5.11 -7.10
CA ASP A 25 10.58 6.38 -7.62
C ASP A 25 10.24 7.55 -6.70
N ALA A 26 8.97 7.73 -6.35
CA ALA A 26 8.52 8.82 -5.50
C ALA A 26 9.17 8.79 -4.09
N LEU A 27 9.27 7.61 -3.49
CA LEU A 27 9.94 7.42 -2.20
C LEU A 27 11.46 7.66 -2.31
N SER A 28 12.07 7.31 -3.45
CA SER A 28 13.49 7.59 -3.73
C SER A 28 13.75 9.09 -3.93
N VAL A 29 12.79 9.83 -4.52
CA VAL A 29 12.83 11.30 -4.55
C VAL A 29 12.87 11.86 -3.13
N TRP A 30 12.01 11.36 -2.23
CA TRP A 30 12.05 11.74 -0.82
C TRP A 30 13.41 11.48 -0.18
N ALA A 31 13.89 10.25 -0.25
CA ALA A 31 15.17 9.84 0.36
C ALA A 31 16.35 10.71 -0.10
N ARG A 32 16.42 11.00 -1.41
CA ARG A 32 17.51 11.79 -2.00
C ARG A 32 17.40 13.28 -1.70
N ARG A 33 16.21 13.84 -1.73
CA ARG A 33 15.97 15.29 -1.58
C ARG A 33 16.07 15.75 -0.13
N TRP A 34 15.74 14.88 0.82
CA TRP A 34 15.79 15.17 2.25
C TRP A 34 16.63 14.15 3.02
N PRO A 35 17.95 14.16 2.87
CA PRO A 35 18.84 13.16 3.49
C PRO A 35 18.81 13.19 5.02
N ARG A 36 18.41 14.32 5.64
CA ARG A 36 18.23 14.43 7.11
C ARG A 36 17.06 13.59 7.64
N ASP A 37 16.13 13.18 6.78
CA ASP A 37 15.04 12.29 7.18
C ASP A 37 15.50 10.83 7.35
N GLN A 38 16.72 10.51 6.88
CA GLN A 38 17.34 9.20 6.97
C GLN A 38 16.43 8.07 6.42
N VAL A 39 15.88 8.27 5.23
CA VAL A 39 15.01 7.29 4.56
C VAL A 39 15.84 6.36 3.68
N THR A 40 15.61 5.07 3.80
CA THR A 40 16.11 4.06 2.87
C THR A 40 14.93 3.37 2.21
N VAL A 41 14.95 3.32 0.88
CA VAL A 41 13.95 2.62 0.07
C VAL A 41 14.67 1.50 -0.66
N ALA A 42 14.11 0.30 -0.61
CA ALA A 42 14.64 -0.84 -1.34
C ALA A 42 13.50 -1.69 -1.91
N THR A 43 13.74 -2.25 -3.08
CA THR A 43 12.93 -3.35 -3.59
C THR A 43 13.30 -4.63 -2.85
N ILE A 44 12.33 -5.31 -2.26
CA ILE A 44 12.56 -6.51 -1.48
C ILE A 44 11.74 -7.68 -2.01
N ALA A 45 12.28 -8.88 -2.00
CA ALA A 45 11.59 -10.08 -2.47
C ALA A 45 11.84 -11.26 -1.53
N LYS A 46 11.14 -12.36 -1.75
CA LYS A 46 11.41 -13.62 -1.04
C LYS A 46 12.82 -14.14 -1.35
N GLU A 47 13.24 -14.01 -2.60
CA GLU A 47 14.50 -14.50 -3.12
C GLU A 47 15.21 -13.40 -3.91
N SER A 48 16.55 -13.41 -3.90
CA SER A 48 17.38 -12.43 -4.62
C SER A 48 17.52 -12.68 -6.13
N ARG A 49 16.76 -13.64 -6.68
CA ARG A 49 16.76 -13.92 -8.13
C ARG A 49 15.99 -12.88 -8.92
N PRO A 50 16.29 -12.70 -10.24
CA PRO A 50 15.55 -11.80 -11.10
C PRO A 50 14.04 -12.10 -11.09
N GLN A 51 13.22 -11.06 -10.95
CA GLN A 51 11.77 -11.13 -11.02
C GLN A 51 11.32 -10.63 -12.40
N ARG A 52 10.43 -11.39 -13.07
CA ARG A 52 9.74 -10.95 -14.27
C ARG A 52 8.37 -10.42 -13.87
N LEU A 53 8.15 -9.14 -14.06
CA LEU A 53 6.92 -8.45 -13.70
C LEU A 53 5.77 -8.78 -14.68
N ALA A 54 4.58 -8.29 -14.41
CA ALA A 54 3.34 -8.67 -15.12
C ALA A 54 3.37 -8.37 -16.63
N LYS A 55 3.95 -7.24 -17.03
CA LYS A 55 4.06 -6.81 -18.44
C LYS A 55 5.41 -7.21 -19.06
N GLY A 56 6.28 -7.88 -18.30
CA GLY A 56 7.51 -8.47 -18.81
C GLY A 56 8.80 -7.74 -18.44
N LEU A 57 8.73 -6.62 -17.73
CA LEU A 57 9.93 -5.99 -17.18
C LEU A 57 10.65 -6.97 -16.26
N ARG A 58 11.98 -6.99 -16.33
CA ARG A 58 12.82 -7.81 -15.46
C ARG A 58 13.60 -6.91 -14.52
N MET A 59 13.60 -7.24 -13.24
CA MET A 59 14.37 -6.53 -12.23
C MET A 59 15.04 -7.52 -11.27
N ILE A 60 16.12 -7.10 -10.66
CA ILE A 60 16.76 -7.80 -9.55
C ILE A 60 16.41 -7.02 -8.28
N PRO A 61 15.78 -7.65 -7.26
CA PRO A 61 15.50 -6.99 -5.99
C PRO A 61 16.80 -6.58 -5.29
N ASP A 62 16.77 -5.45 -4.57
CA ASP A 62 17.91 -4.95 -3.80
C ASP A 62 18.27 -5.89 -2.64
N ALA A 63 17.26 -6.55 -2.05
CA ALA A 63 17.45 -7.46 -0.92
C ALA A 63 16.35 -8.53 -0.86
N THR A 64 16.59 -9.57 -0.05
CA THR A 64 15.50 -10.43 0.44
C THR A 64 14.84 -9.78 1.66
N TRP A 65 13.55 -10.00 1.86
CA TRP A 65 12.86 -9.47 3.05
C TRP A 65 13.46 -10.01 4.36
N ALA A 66 13.96 -11.25 4.36
CA ALA A 66 14.63 -11.84 5.53
C ALA A 66 15.96 -11.13 5.85
N GLY A 67 16.70 -10.69 4.81
CA GLY A 67 17.98 -10.00 4.97
C GLY A 67 17.85 -8.48 5.17
N TYR A 68 16.72 -7.89 4.80
CA TYR A 68 16.53 -6.44 4.89
C TYR A 68 16.32 -5.94 6.34
N GLY A 69 15.79 -6.79 7.22
CA GLY A 69 15.56 -6.49 8.63
C GLY A 69 14.28 -5.71 8.90
N ARG A 70 14.30 -4.80 9.89
CA ARG A 70 13.11 -4.02 10.28
C ARG A 70 12.58 -3.16 9.14
N LEU A 71 11.26 -3.14 9.01
CA LEU A 71 10.54 -2.24 8.11
C LEU A 71 9.67 -1.27 8.91
N ASP A 72 9.68 0.00 8.52
CA ASP A 72 8.73 1.01 8.98
C ASP A 72 7.53 1.10 8.03
N ALA A 73 7.73 0.73 6.76
CA ALA A 73 6.64 0.58 5.80
C ALA A 73 6.92 -0.53 4.79
N LEU A 74 5.84 -1.14 4.29
CA LEU A 74 5.84 -2.09 3.19
C LEU A 74 4.83 -1.65 2.14
N VAL A 75 5.33 -1.42 0.92
CA VAL A 75 4.49 -1.23 -0.28
C VAL A 75 4.26 -2.60 -0.91
N ILE A 76 2.99 -2.92 -1.19
CA ILE A 76 2.57 -4.19 -1.77
C ILE A 76 1.88 -3.92 -3.10
N PRO A 77 2.55 -4.16 -4.24
CA PRO A 77 1.95 -4.03 -5.56
C PRO A 77 0.81 -5.02 -5.78
N GLY A 78 -0.10 -4.70 -6.69
CA GLY A 78 -1.03 -5.66 -7.26
C GLY A 78 -0.38 -6.56 -8.31
N GLY A 79 -1.21 -7.34 -9.01
CA GLY A 79 -0.81 -8.13 -10.16
C GLY A 79 -1.09 -9.63 -10.04
N PRO A 80 -1.05 -10.35 -11.17
CA PRO A 80 -1.40 -11.78 -11.22
C PRO A 80 -0.47 -12.68 -10.40
N GLY A 81 0.74 -12.22 -10.09
CA GLY A 81 1.69 -12.95 -9.25
C GLY A 81 1.33 -13.03 -7.77
N LEU A 82 0.24 -12.39 -7.31
CA LEU A 82 -0.24 -12.51 -5.94
C LEU A 82 -0.74 -13.92 -5.61
N ILE A 83 -1.32 -14.64 -6.56
CA ILE A 83 -1.91 -15.97 -6.32
C ILE A 83 -0.88 -16.95 -5.74
N PRO A 84 0.32 -17.14 -6.34
CA PRO A 84 1.35 -17.99 -5.73
C PRO A 84 1.82 -17.51 -4.35
N LEU A 85 1.88 -16.18 -4.13
CA LEU A 85 2.28 -15.63 -2.83
C LEU A 85 1.23 -15.88 -1.74
N MET A 86 -0.05 -15.82 -2.07
CA MET A 86 -1.14 -16.14 -1.14
C MET A 86 -1.13 -17.61 -0.71
N GLN A 87 -0.66 -18.51 -1.57
CA GLN A 87 -0.52 -19.94 -1.26
C GLN A 87 0.74 -20.24 -0.43
N ASP A 88 1.70 -19.32 -0.36
CA ASP A 88 2.98 -19.52 0.31
C ASP A 88 2.89 -19.21 1.82
N GLN A 89 2.99 -20.24 2.64
CA GLN A 89 2.92 -20.13 4.10
C GLN A 89 4.07 -19.28 4.70
N ILE A 90 5.23 -19.24 4.03
CA ILE A 90 6.37 -18.43 4.48
C ILE A 90 6.03 -16.94 4.32
N THR A 91 5.44 -16.56 3.18
CA THR A 91 4.96 -15.21 2.91
C THR A 91 3.88 -14.80 3.91
N ARG A 92 2.89 -15.67 4.14
CA ARG A 92 1.82 -15.44 5.12
C ARG A 92 2.41 -15.18 6.51
N GLY A 93 3.23 -16.06 7.04
CA GLY A 93 3.82 -15.93 8.36
C GLY A 93 4.75 -14.71 8.48
N TRP A 94 5.41 -14.29 7.40
CA TRP A 94 6.20 -13.07 7.40
C TRP A 94 5.31 -11.81 7.53
N LEU A 95 4.20 -11.73 6.78
CA LEU A 95 3.27 -10.60 6.86
C LEU A 95 2.59 -10.52 8.23
N GLN A 96 2.19 -11.65 8.81
CA GLN A 96 1.64 -11.70 10.16
C GLN A 96 2.60 -11.15 11.20
N ARG A 97 3.86 -11.59 11.20
CA ARG A 97 4.88 -11.04 12.11
C ARG A 97 5.14 -9.55 11.86
N LEU A 98 5.07 -9.09 10.61
CA LEU A 98 5.24 -7.68 10.29
C LEU A 98 4.06 -6.84 10.81
N ALA A 99 2.84 -7.37 10.78
CA ALA A 99 1.64 -6.72 11.31
C ALA A 99 1.69 -6.52 12.84
N GLU A 100 2.39 -7.40 13.58
CA GLU A 100 2.64 -7.25 15.01
C GLU A 100 3.56 -6.06 15.35
N THR A 101 4.24 -5.51 14.34
CA THR A 101 5.13 -4.34 14.50
C THR A 101 4.36 -3.03 14.27
N LYS A 102 5.10 -1.91 14.23
CA LYS A 102 4.56 -0.60 13.84
C LYS A 102 4.64 -0.33 12.33
N CYS A 103 4.87 -1.35 11.51
CA CYS A 103 4.95 -1.20 10.06
C CYS A 103 3.66 -0.65 9.46
N VAL A 104 3.78 0.33 8.58
CA VAL A 104 2.67 0.85 7.77
C VAL A 104 2.60 0.03 6.49
N PHE A 105 1.43 -0.49 6.17
CA PHE A 105 1.18 -1.19 4.92
C PHE A 105 0.57 -0.24 3.90
N ALA A 106 1.11 -0.22 2.68
CA ALA A 106 0.54 0.49 1.55
C ALA A 106 0.29 -0.53 0.42
N ALA A 107 -0.96 -0.98 0.30
CA ALA A 107 -1.36 -2.01 -0.66
C ALA A 107 -2.03 -1.37 -1.88
N MET A 108 -1.44 -1.59 -3.05
CA MET A 108 -1.85 -0.99 -4.31
C MET A 108 -2.75 -1.95 -5.08
N CYS A 109 -3.87 -1.45 -5.61
CA CYS A 109 -4.77 -2.19 -6.48
C CYS A 109 -5.22 -3.51 -5.84
N THR A 110 -4.87 -4.66 -6.43
CA THR A 110 -5.15 -6.00 -5.89
C THR A 110 -4.19 -6.42 -4.78
N GLY A 111 -3.16 -5.65 -4.47
CA GLY A 111 -2.16 -5.97 -3.44
C GLY A 111 -2.73 -6.19 -2.04
N VAL A 112 -3.87 -5.57 -1.74
CA VAL A 112 -4.62 -5.74 -0.48
C VAL A 112 -5.06 -7.18 -0.25
N LEU A 113 -5.29 -7.97 -1.31
CA LEU A 113 -5.63 -9.40 -1.21
C LEU A 113 -4.56 -10.21 -0.47
N LEU A 114 -3.29 -9.82 -0.61
CA LEU A 114 -2.22 -10.52 0.09
C LEU A 114 -2.32 -10.35 1.61
N LEU A 115 -2.73 -9.16 2.06
CA LEU A 115 -2.96 -8.86 3.48
C LEU A 115 -4.23 -9.55 4.00
N GLY A 116 -5.32 -9.53 3.23
CA GLY A 116 -6.56 -10.25 3.56
C GLY A 116 -6.33 -11.75 3.69
N ASN A 117 -5.61 -12.35 2.73
CA ASN A 117 -5.25 -13.78 2.78
C ASN A 117 -4.33 -14.11 3.97
N ALA A 118 -3.48 -13.19 4.39
CA ALA A 118 -2.62 -13.37 5.55
C ALA A 118 -3.36 -13.22 6.88
N GLY A 119 -4.63 -12.76 6.88
CA GLY A 119 -5.39 -12.47 8.11
C GLY A 119 -4.84 -11.24 8.85
N VAL A 120 -4.33 -10.25 8.10
CA VAL A 120 -3.79 -8.99 8.63
C VAL A 120 -4.85 -7.88 8.61
N ILE A 121 -5.89 -8.04 7.79
CA ILE A 121 -7.03 -7.14 7.73
C ILE A 121 -8.14 -7.71 8.60
N GLU A 122 -8.62 -6.91 9.54
CA GLU A 122 -9.73 -7.23 10.44
C GLU A 122 -10.95 -6.37 10.10
N ASP A 123 -11.13 -5.23 10.74
CA ASP A 123 -12.26 -4.30 10.60
C ASP A 123 -11.90 -3.00 9.86
N GLU A 124 -10.77 -3.00 9.11
CA GLU A 124 -10.32 -1.81 8.43
C GLU A 124 -11.22 -1.40 7.25
N HIS A 125 -11.25 -0.09 7.01
CA HIS A 125 -11.81 0.49 5.80
C HIS A 125 -10.78 0.42 4.67
N VAL A 126 -11.17 -0.20 3.55
CA VAL A 126 -10.26 -0.49 2.45
C VAL A 126 -10.82 -0.04 1.10
N SER A 127 -9.95 0.54 0.29
CA SER A 127 -10.17 0.75 -1.12
C SER A 127 -9.56 -0.42 -1.88
N VAL A 128 -10.30 -1.02 -2.80
CA VAL A 128 -9.87 -2.22 -3.53
C VAL A 128 -10.34 -2.14 -4.99
N HIS A 129 -9.58 -2.74 -5.89
CA HIS A 129 -9.99 -2.86 -7.29
C HIS A 129 -11.31 -3.64 -7.40
N SER A 130 -12.26 -3.17 -8.21
CA SER A 130 -13.62 -3.74 -8.30
C SER A 130 -13.62 -5.24 -8.59
N GLU A 131 -12.73 -5.73 -9.44
CA GLU A 131 -12.60 -7.16 -9.74
C GLU A 131 -12.09 -8.02 -8.57
N ALA A 132 -11.53 -7.39 -7.54
CA ALA A 132 -11.00 -8.08 -6.37
C ALA A 132 -11.88 -7.93 -5.13
N ALA A 133 -12.96 -7.15 -5.21
CA ALA A 133 -13.81 -6.83 -4.06
C ALA A 133 -14.45 -8.07 -3.43
N ASP A 134 -15.07 -8.94 -4.24
CA ASP A 134 -15.71 -10.17 -3.75
C ASP A 134 -14.71 -11.13 -3.11
N LEU A 135 -13.52 -11.24 -3.71
CA LEU A 135 -12.46 -12.10 -3.19
C LEU A 135 -11.93 -11.57 -1.86
N LEU A 136 -11.75 -10.24 -1.73
CA LEU A 136 -11.35 -9.62 -0.48
C LEU A 136 -12.41 -9.82 0.61
N SER A 137 -13.69 -9.65 0.28
CA SER A 137 -14.79 -9.89 1.23
C SER A 137 -14.82 -11.32 1.75
N ALA A 138 -14.47 -12.30 0.91
CA ALA A 138 -14.36 -13.69 1.35
C ALA A 138 -13.16 -13.94 2.28
N MET A 139 -12.06 -13.18 2.13
CA MET A 139 -10.83 -13.33 2.92
C MET A 139 -10.85 -12.50 4.21
N ALA A 140 -11.48 -11.33 4.16
CA ALA A 140 -11.57 -10.36 5.26
C ALA A 140 -13.02 -9.86 5.39
N PRO A 141 -13.95 -10.70 5.89
CA PRO A 141 -15.40 -10.39 5.90
C PRO A 141 -15.78 -9.23 6.82
N GLN A 142 -14.90 -8.82 7.72
CA GLN A 142 -15.11 -7.67 8.60
C GLN A 142 -14.63 -6.36 8.00
N ALA A 143 -13.83 -6.40 6.92
CA ALA A 143 -13.35 -5.20 6.24
C ALA A 143 -14.49 -4.44 5.56
N THR A 144 -14.49 -3.12 5.69
CA THR A 144 -15.47 -2.25 5.03
C THR A 144 -14.89 -1.70 3.72
N HIS A 145 -15.53 -2.00 2.60
CA HIS A 145 -15.13 -1.45 1.31
C HIS A 145 -15.61 0.00 1.19
N VAL A 146 -14.71 0.92 0.84
CA VAL A 146 -15.03 2.32 0.61
C VAL A 146 -14.85 2.68 -0.86
N ALA A 147 -15.79 3.45 -1.40
CA ALA A 147 -15.77 3.91 -2.79
C ALA A 147 -14.88 5.15 -2.94
N ALA A 148 -13.59 4.99 -2.68
CA ALA A 148 -12.60 6.05 -2.81
C ALA A 148 -11.37 5.55 -3.58
N PRO A 149 -10.65 6.42 -4.32
CA PRO A 149 -9.39 6.04 -4.98
C PRO A 149 -8.35 5.51 -4.01
N VAL A 150 -8.28 6.10 -2.81
CA VAL A 150 -7.37 5.74 -1.73
C VAL A 150 -8.13 5.78 -0.41
N ALA A 151 -7.92 4.78 0.43
CA ALA A 151 -8.39 4.74 1.80
C ALA A 151 -7.22 4.57 2.76
N ARG A 152 -7.33 5.17 3.94
CA ARG A 152 -6.43 4.94 5.06
C ARG A 152 -7.22 4.62 6.31
N HIS A 153 -6.88 3.51 6.95
CA HIS A 153 -7.35 3.17 8.29
C HIS A 153 -6.15 2.79 9.16
N GLY A 154 -5.84 3.64 10.13
CA GLY A 154 -4.68 3.43 11.00
C GLY A 154 -3.36 3.33 10.23
N ARG A 155 -2.78 2.13 10.21
CA ARG A 155 -1.52 1.80 9.53
C ARG A 155 -1.71 1.11 8.18
N LEU A 156 -2.93 0.93 7.74
CA LEU A 156 -3.26 0.37 6.42
C LEU A 156 -3.65 1.50 5.46
N ILE A 157 -2.97 1.56 4.33
CA ILE A 157 -3.27 2.44 3.20
C ILE A 157 -3.55 1.55 2.01
N THR A 158 -4.65 1.78 1.30
CA THR A 158 -5.04 0.98 0.14
C THR A 158 -5.45 1.87 -1.02
N SER A 159 -5.21 1.44 -2.25
CA SER A 159 -5.74 2.10 -3.45
C SER A 159 -6.55 1.14 -4.32
N SER A 160 -7.63 1.65 -4.94
CA SER A 160 -8.53 0.86 -5.78
C SER A 160 -8.01 0.64 -7.21
N SER A 161 -6.97 1.33 -7.61
CA SER A 161 -6.49 1.30 -8.99
C SER A 161 -5.03 1.68 -9.09
N THR A 162 -4.44 1.34 -10.22
CA THR A 162 -3.10 1.76 -10.62
C THR A 162 -2.94 3.29 -10.58
N TYR A 163 -3.97 4.06 -10.95
CA TYR A 163 -3.92 5.53 -10.88
C TYR A 163 -3.88 6.06 -9.44
N GLY A 164 -4.51 5.36 -8.49
CA GLY A 164 -4.44 5.71 -7.06
C GLY A 164 -3.10 5.39 -6.39
N THR A 165 -2.19 4.70 -7.08
CA THR A 165 -0.90 4.29 -6.53
C THR A 165 -0.04 5.47 -6.08
N LEU A 166 -0.01 6.56 -6.84
CA LEU A 166 0.76 7.74 -6.46
C LEU A 166 0.13 8.47 -5.28
N ASP A 167 -1.20 8.60 -5.25
CA ASP A 167 -1.93 9.17 -4.09
C ASP A 167 -1.67 8.37 -2.81
N ALA A 168 -1.75 7.03 -2.88
CA ALA A 168 -1.46 6.14 -1.76
C ALA A 168 0.02 6.26 -1.31
N THR A 169 0.93 6.49 -2.25
CA THR A 169 2.35 6.74 -1.93
C THR A 169 2.54 8.07 -1.20
N MET A 170 1.83 9.14 -1.62
CA MET A 170 1.86 10.41 -0.91
C MET A 170 1.25 10.27 0.50
N GLU A 171 0.19 9.48 0.64
CA GLU A 171 -0.40 9.19 1.95
C GLU A 171 0.54 8.38 2.85
N LEU A 172 1.31 7.45 2.28
CA LEU A 172 2.37 6.75 3.00
C LEU A 172 3.43 7.71 3.53
N ILE A 173 3.90 8.66 2.72
CA ILE A 173 4.85 9.69 3.15
C ILE A 173 4.23 10.56 4.25
N ARG A 174 2.95 10.93 4.11
CA ARG A 174 2.19 11.67 5.12
C ARG A 174 2.13 10.91 6.45
N ALA A 175 1.85 9.61 6.40
CA ALA A 175 1.79 8.75 7.58
C ALA A 175 3.14 8.65 8.32
N LEU A 176 4.24 8.60 7.58
CA LEU A 176 5.59 8.42 8.14
C LEU A 176 6.25 9.73 8.58
N LYS A 177 5.98 10.85 7.91
CA LYS A 177 6.73 12.12 8.12
C LYS A 177 5.86 13.39 8.12
N GLY A 178 4.57 13.24 7.94
CA GLY A 178 3.62 14.34 7.99
C GLY A 178 3.36 15.04 6.64
N PRO A 179 2.35 15.95 6.61
CA PRO A 179 1.82 16.54 5.38
C PRO A 179 2.85 17.37 4.62
N ILE A 180 3.67 18.17 5.30
CA ILE A 180 4.67 19.03 4.65
C ILE A 180 5.63 18.22 3.79
N ARG A 181 6.01 17.02 4.24
CA ARG A 181 6.90 16.15 3.48
C ARG A 181 6.20 15.56 2.27
N ALA A 182 4.97 15.08 2.43
CA ALA A 182 4.16 14.54 1.33
C ALA A 182 3.94 15.60 0.24
N GLU A 183 3.57 16.81 0.60
CA GLU A 183 3.40 17.95 -0.34
C GLU A 183 4.71 18.30 -1.05
N GLY A 184 5.83 18.31 -0.32
CA GLY A 184 7.15 18.56 -0.90
C GLY A 184 7.53 17.54 -1.96
N VAL A 185 7.27 16.25 -1.73
CA VAL A 185 7.52 15.19 -2.71
C VAL A 185 6.53 15.28 -3.86
N ALA A 186 5.24 15.44 -3.60
CA ALA A 186 4.19 15.60 -4.61
C ALA A 186 4.54 16.70 -5.61
N LYS A 187 4.98 17.86 -5.12
CA LYS A 187 5.43 18.98 -5.97
C LYS A 187 6.61 18.60 -6.89
N LEU A 188 7.57 17.81 -6.39
CA LEU A 188 8.74 17.43 -7.18
C LEU A 188 8.42 16.38 -8.26
N VAL A 189 7.48 15.49 -8.00
CA VAL A 189 7.03 14.49 -8.97
C VAL A 189 5.90 15.01 -9.88
N GLY A 190 5.51 16.29 -9.71
CA GLY A 190 4.46 16.93 -10.53
C GLY A 190 3.06 16.39 -10.23
N HIS A 191 2.83 15.84 -9.04
CA HIS A 191 1.54 15.33 -8.63
C HIS A 191 0.70 16.43 -7.98
N PRO A 192 -0.58 16.61 -8.38
CA PRO A 192 -1.50 17.51 -7.67
C PRO A 192 -1.68 17.04 -6.23
N ALA A 193 -2.10 17.93 -5.33
CA ALA A 193 -2.35 17.56 -3.95
C ALA A 193 -3.29 16.34 -3.86
N PRO A 194 -2.91 15.28 -3.15
CA PRO A 194 -3.68 14.04 -3.13
C PRO A 194 -5.07 14.26 -2.55
N ILE A 195 -6.09 13.75 -3.22
CA ILE A 195 -7.45 13.64 -2.69
C ILE A 195 -7.49 12.32 -1.90
N VAL A 196 -7.12 12.38 -0.65
CA VAL A 196 -7.26 11.24 0.28
C VAL A 196 -8.53 11.47 1.09
N ALA A 197 -9.50 10.59 0.92
CA ALA A 197 -10.61 10.54 1.83
C ALA A 197 -10.14 9.87 3.14
N ASP A 198 -10.23 10.60 4.24
CA ASP A 198 -10.16 9.99 5.55
C ASP A 198 -11.39 9.10 5.70
N ALA A 199 -11.21 7.79 5.89
CA ALA A 199 -12.30 6.83 5.93
C ALA A 199 -13.34 7.18 7.01
N ALA A 200 -12.95 7.84 8.09
CA ALA A 200 -13.86 8.34 9.13
C ALA A 200 -14.83 9.41 8.59
N ASN A 201 -14.38 10.27 7.68
CA ASN A 201 -15.24 11.33 7.12
C ASN A 201 -16.21 10.81 6.04
N LEU A 202 -15.89 9.70 5.37
CA LEU A 202 -16.77 9.11 4.34
C LEU A 202 -18.02 8.45 4.93
N ILE A 203 -17.97 8.00 6.17
CA ILE A 203 -19.13 7.40 6.85
C ILE A 203 -20.15 8.48 7.19
N GLU A 204 -19.72 9.64 7.70
CA GLU A 204 -20.61 10.76 8.00
C GLU A 204 -21.32 11.32 6.75
N GLU A 205 -20.64 11.34 5.59
CA GLU A 205 -21.26 11.77 4.34
C GLU A 205 -22.27 10.76 3.80
N SER A 206 -22.03 9.43 3.94
CA SER A 206 -22.96 8.40 3.49
C SER A 206 -24.23 8.37 4.33
N ASP A 207 -24.11 8.56 5.63
CA ASP A 207 -25.27 8.60 6.55
C ASP A 207 -26.12 9.88 6.34
N ASN A 208 -25.50 11.01 6.03
CA ASN A 208 -26.19 12.25 5.68
C ASN A 208 -26.95 12.17 4.35
N VAL A 209 -26.42 11.45 3.34
CA VAL A 209 -27.10 11.27 2.05
C VAL A 209 -28.31 10.34 2.19
N THR A 210 -28.24 9.36 3.08
CA THR A 210 -29.35 8.44 3.35
C THR A 210 -30.49 9.12 4.09
N THR A 211 -30.20 10.00 5.06
CA THR A 211 -31.20 10.79 5.78
C THR A 211 -31.91 11.81 4.89
N LEU A 212 -31.21 12.49 3.99
CA LEU A 212 -31.80 13.46 3.06
C LEU A 212 -32.75 12.81 2.03
N ARG A 213 -32.61 11.52 1.71
CA ARG A 213 -33.51 10.79 0.83
C ARG A 213 -34.75 10.25 1.54
N ALA A 214 -34.69 10.04 2.86
CA ALA A 214 -35.82 9.60 3.67
C ALA A 214 -36.81 10.74 3.94
N ASP A 215 -36.38 12.00 3.98
CA ASP A 215 -37.21 13.18 4.20
C ASP A 215 -37.85 13.74 2.92
N ALA A 216 -37.58 13.14 1.75
CA ALA A 216 -38.10 13.58 0.44
C ALA A 216 -39.15 12.62 -0.17
N SER A 217 -39.73 11.69 0.63
CA SER A 217 -40.75 10.73 0.18
C SER A 217 -42.10 10.93 0.91
#